data_5337b2b07a18239804e7d499d59f57da
#
_entry.id   5337b2b07a18239804e7d499d59f57da
#
_cell.length_a   1.000
_cell.length_b   1.000
_cell.length_c   1.000
_cell.angle_alpha   90.00
_cell.angle_beta   90.00
_cell.angle_gamma   90.00
#
_symmetry.space_group_name_H-M   'P 1'
#
loop_
_entity.id
_entity.type
_entity.pdbx_description
1 polymer ?
#
loop_
_entity_poly.entity_id
_entity_poly.type
_entity_poly.pdbx_seq_one_letter_code
_entity_poly.pdbx_strand_id
1 'polypeptide(L)'
;LLCGAQEMGLTIFDTKNGVMTLHFDKDVIRKLWDNFYVPYIKGWFGASGRFRSDDVKTGNLLAYVGSSASSPFFPAQVMTNDAESHAIEPAILPCPSFAGCAPVAAQQGAGMIVTKGTDAQIRACVEFLKWFTQPENNIAFSVNSGYLPVTHAAASPDAIQASGLELTDTITQVLDLSLDAVEHDALYTTHAFPEGSTARTTLQNAMTDAAEADRAIVKERLAAGQTAEEAEAEFLTDEYFDQWYESTKAALEAYAG
;
A
#
# COMPACT_ATOMS: atom_id res chain seq x y z
N LEU A 1 2.71 0.52 7.16
CA LEU A 1 2.81 0.82 8.61
C LEU A 1 1.47 0.56 9.31
N LEU A 2 0.36 1.23 8.92
CA LEU A 2 -0.92 1.12 9.64
C LEU A 2 -1.48 -0.30 9.65
N CYS A 3 -1.49 -1.02 8.53
CA CYS A 3 -1.95 -2.42 8.49
C CYS A 3 -1.08 -3.33 9.36
N GLY A 4 0.26 -3.21 9.28
CA GLY A 4 1.14 -4.01 10.11
C GLY A 4 0.99 -3.72 11.62
N ALA A 5 0.72 -2.46 12.00
CA ALA A 5 0.38 -2.13 13.37
C ALA A 5 -0.94 -2.80 13.78
N GLN A 6 -1.96 -2.75 12.90
CA GLN A 6 -3.26 -3.37 13.13
C GLN A 6 -3.18 -4.90 13.24
N GLU A 7 -2.35 -5.57 12.44
CA GLU A 7 -2.06 -7.00 12.57
C GLU A 7 -1.51 -7.36 13.96
N MET A 8 -0.69 -6.48 14.53
CA MET A 8 -0.15 -6.63 15.90
C MET A 8 -1.08 -6.09 16.99
N GLY A 9 -2.33 -5.76 16.66
CA GLY A 9 -3.35 -5.29 17.60
C GLY A 9 -3.23 -3.82 18.00
N LEU A 10 -2.45 -3.00 17.28
CA LEU A 10 -2.27 -1.58 17.56
C LEU A 10 -3.00 -0.71 16.52
N THR A 11 -3.98 0.07 16.97
CA THR A 11 -4.60 1.13 16.18
C THR A 11 -3.88 2.45 16.48
N ILE A 12 -2.91 2.83 15.62
CA ILE A 12 -2.06 4.01 15.86
C ILE A 12 -2.89 5.28 16.02
N PHE A 13 -3.85 5.51 15.13
CA PHE A 13 -4.77 6.66 15.16
C PHE A 13 -6.17 6.19 15.57
N ASP A 14 -6.40 6.00 16.86
CA ASP A 14 -7.73 5.68 17.36
C ASP A 14 -8.62 6.93 17.38
N THR A 15 -9.85 6.79 16.91
CA THR A 15 -10.74 7.93 16.74
C THR A 15 -12.09 7.67 17.37
N LYS A 16 -12.47 8.53 18.32
CA LYS A 16 -13.78 8.49 18.95
C LYS A 16 -14.44 9.87 18.86
N ASN A 17 -15.63 9.91 18.26
CA ASN A 17 -16.39 11.15 18.04
C ASN A 17 -15.59 12.26 17.31
N GLY A 18 -14.73 11.87 16.36
CA GLY A 18 -13.90 12.79 15.60
C GLY A 18 -12.65 13.29 16.34
N VAL A 19 -12.42 12.86 17.56
CA VAL A 19 -11.22 13.17 18.34
C VAL A 19 -10.23 12.00 18.21
N MET A 20 -9.01 12.30 17.83
CA MET A 20 -7.95 11.30 17.67
C MET A 20 -7.16 11.13 18.96
N THR A 21 -6.95 9.87 19.32
CA THR A 21 -5.99 9.45 20.34
C THR A 21 -4.83 8.71 19.68
N LEU A 22 -3.62 9.17 19.92
CA LEU A 22 -2.42 8.53 19.41
C LEU A 22 -2.02 7.35 20.30
N HIS A 23 -1.93 6.15 19.71
CA HIS A 23 -1.32 4.98 20.33
C HIS A 23 -0.04 4.65 19.56
N PHE A 24 1.10 5.00 20.14
CA PHE A 24 2.41 4.81 19.52
C PHE A 24 3.26 3.91 20.41
N ASP A 25 2.95 2.60 20.38
CA ASP A 25 3.62 1.58 21.20
C ASP A 25 5.01 1.29 20.65
N LYS A 26 6.02 1.41 21.52
CA LYS A 26 7.43 1.32 21.12
C LYS A 26 7.80 -0.05 20.56
N ASP A 27 7.27 -1.13 21.14
CA ASP A 27 7.63 -2.49 20.74
C ASP A 27 7.01 -2.84 19.37
N VAL A 28 5.78 -2.40 19.12
CA VAL A 28 5.12 -2.56 17.82
C VAL A 28 5.81 -1.71 16.76
N ILE A 29 6.10 -0.44 17.07
CA ILE A 29 6.79 0.46 16.14
C ILE A 29 8.21 -0.03 15.84
N ARG A 30 8.91 -0.63 16.82
CA ARG A 30 10.21 -1.26 16.58
C ARG A 30 10.13 -2.41 15.58
N LYS A 31 9.12 -3.26 15.67
CA LYS A 31 8.92 -4.34 14.68
C LYS A 31 8.65 -3.81 13.29
N LEU A 32 7.87 -2.72 13.17
CA LEU A 32 7.64 -2.06 11.87
C LEU A 32 8.94 -1.47 11.32
N TRP A 33 9.75 -0.84 12.16
CA TRP A 33 11.07 -0.32 11.81
C TRP A 33 12.00 -1.42 11.33
N ASP A 34 12.10 -2.51 12.07
CA ASP A 34 12.96 -3.65 11.72
C ASP A 34 12.55 -4.33 10.41
N ASN A 35 11.27 -4.24 10.03
CA ASN A 35 10.74 -4.82 8.80
C ASN A 35 10.65 -3.85 7.59
N PHE A 36 10.95 -2.57 7.77
CA PHE A 36 10.99 -1.61 6.68
C PHE A 36 12.33 -0.86 6.61
N TYR A 37 12.68 -0.12 7.67
CA TYR A 37 13.88 0.71 7.69
C TYR A 37 15.16 -0.12 7.58
N VAL A 38 15.30 -1.16 8.41
CA VAL A 38 16.51 -2.00 8.39
C VAL A 38 16.75 -2.66 7.03
N PRO A 39 15.76 -3.32 6.38
CA PRO A 39 15.95 -3.83 5.02
C PRO A 39 16.26 -2.75 3.98
N TYR A 40 15.74 -1.53 4.17
CA TYR A 40 16.02 -0.41 3.28
C TYR A 40 17.48 0.05 3.41
N ILE A 41 17.98 0.19 4.64
CA ILE A 41 19.39 0.52 4.92
C ILE A 41 20.34 -0.53 4.35
N LYS A 42 19.98 -1.81 4.45
CA LYS A 42 20.74 -2.92 3.86
C LYS A 42 20.66 -3.00 2.32
N GLY A 43 19.77 -2.21 1.71
CA GLY A 43 19.57 -2.20 0.27
C GLY A 43 18.78 -3.39 -0.27
N TRP A 44 18.06 -4.10 0.60
CA TRP A 44 17.13 -5.16 0.19
C TRP A 44 15.82 -4.57 -0.31
N PHE A 45 15.44 -3.38 0.20
CA PHE A 45 14.33 -2.59 -0.27
C PHE A 45 14.83 -1.35 -1.02
N GLY A 46 14.03 -0.86 -1.95
CA GLY A 46 14.36 0.30 -2.74
C GLY A 46 13.15 0.91 -3.41
N ALA A 47 13.29 2.18 -3.75
CA ALA A 47 12.32 2.95 -4.50
C ALA A 47 13.10 3.98 -5.33
N SER A 48 13.06 3.85 -6.66
CA SER A 48 13.79 4.74 -7.58
C SER A 48 12.84 5.49 -8.51
N GLY A 49 11.81 4.82 -9.04
CA GLY A 49 10.79 5.41 -9.88
C GLY A 49 9.63 6.01 -9.08
N ARG A 50 8.72 6.68 -9.78
CA ARG A 50 7.49 7.20 -9.18
C ARG A 50 6.57 6.08 -8.69
N PHE A 51 6.50 5.00 -9.44
CA PHE A 51 5.72 3.80 -9.11
C PHE A 51 6.63 2.58 -9.04
N ARG A 52 6.29 1.63 -8.19
CA ARG A 52 7.07 0.38 -8.03
C ARG A 52 7.07 -0.46 -9.31
N SER A 53 6.00 -0.40 -10.10
CA SER A 53 5.95 -1.00 -11.44
C SER A 53 7.04 -0.47 -12.38
N ASP A 54 7.46 0.79 -12.24
CA ASP A 54 8.55 1.35 -13.03
C ASP A 54 9.90 0.72 -12.62
N ASP A 55 10.09 0.49 -11.31
CA ASP A 55 11.31 -0.15 -10.80
C ASP A 55 11.41 -1.63 -11.23
N VAL A 56 10.29 -2.35 -11.32
CA VAL A 56 10.26 -3.72 -11.89
C VAL A 56 10.56 -3.67 -13.39
N LYS A 57 9.99 -2.71 -14.12
CA LYS A 57 10.20 -2.54 -15.55
C LYS A 57 11.66 -2.35 -15.95
N THR A 58 12.44 -1.72 -15.07
CA THR A 58 13.90 -1.51 -15.26
C THR A 58 14.75 -2.59 -14.60
N GLY A 59 14.14 -3.62 -14.00
CA GLY A 59 14.85 -4.69 -13.31
C GLY A 59 15.45 -4.32 -11.97
N ASN A 60 15.13 -3.14 -11.43
CA ASN A 60 15.62 -2.69 -10.13
C ASN A 60 14.94 -3.39 -8.95
N LEU A 61 13.73 -3.93 -9.15
CA LEU A 61 13.01 -4.73 -8.17
C LEU A 61 12.57 -6.06 -8.77
N LEU A 62 12.64 -7.12 -7.98
CA LEU A 62 12.09 -8.44 -8.32
C LEU A 62 10.62 -8.57 -7.92
N ALA A 63 10.20 -7.87 -6.88
CA ALA A 63 8.84 -7.91 -6.36
C ALA A 63 8.47 -6.59 -5.69
N TYR A 64 7.17 -6.30 -5.59
CA TYR A 64 6.67 -5.18 -4.81
C TYR A 64 5.30 -5.50 -4.20
N VAL A 65 4.96 -4.82 -3.11
CA VAL A 65 3.63 -4.81 -2.55
C VAL A 65 2.87 -3.62 -3.13
N GLY A 66 1.67 -3.86 -3.63
CA GLY A 66 0.88 -2.83 -4.29
C GLY A 66 -0.63 -3.03 -4.12
N SER A 67 -1.40 -2.06 -4.57
CA SER A 67 -2.86 -2.15 -4.67
C SER A 67 -3.25 -3.07 -5.83
N SER A 68 -4.40 -3.75 -5.74
CA SER A 68 -5.01 -4.48 -6.86
C SER A 68 -5.13 -3.61 -8.12
N ALA A 69 -5.45 -2.31 -7.96
CA ALA A 69 -5.51 -1.34 -9.06
C ALA A 69 -4.14 -1.06 -9.73
N SER A 70 -3.03 -1.56 -9.21
CA SER A 70 -1.72 -1.48 -9.88
C SER A 70 -1.46 -2.65 -10.85
N SER A 71 -2.27 -3.69 -10.82
CA SER A 71 -2.10 -4.89 -11.64
C SER A 71 -2.05 -4.64 -13.16
N PRO A 72 -2.87 -3.74 -13.75
CA PRO A 72 -2.78 -3.46 -15.18
C PRO A 72 -1.45 -2.83 -15.62
N PHE A 73 -0.67 -2.30 -14.67
CA PHE A 73 0.61 -1.64 -14.93
C PHE A 73 1.82 -2.56 -14.66
N PHE A 74 1.60 -3.80 -14.22
CA PHE A 74 2.69 -4.74 -14.03
C PHE A 74 3.31 -5.08 -15.39
N PRO A 75 4.64 -4.96 -15.56
CA PRO A 75 5.27 -5.15 -16.87
C PRO A 75 5.30 -6.62 -17.30
N ALA A 76 5.11 -6.86 -18.58
CA ALA A 76 5.29 -8.18 -19.19
C ALA A 76 6.78 -8.47 -19.55
N GLN A 77 7.62 -7.45 -19.48
CA GLN A 77 9.05 -7.56 -19.79
C GLN A 77 9.86 -6.55 -18.97
N VAL A 78 11.09 -6.92 -18.68
CA VAL A 78 12.10 -6.06 -18.09
C VAL A 78 13.00 -5.50 -19.19
N MET A 79 13.24 -4.20 -19.13
CA MET A 79 14.17 -3.49 -20.02
C MET A 79 15.49 -3.30 -19.29
N THR A 80 16.53 -4.03 -19.69
CA THR A 80 17.86 -3.92 -19.07
C THR A 80 18.65 -2.73 -19.58
N ASN A 81 18.36 -2.30 -20.80
CA ASN A 81 18.85 -1.07 -21.43
C ASN A 81 17.97 -0.71 -22.63
N ASP A 82 18.28 0.37 -23.34
CA ASP A 82 17.50 0.87 -24.48
C ASP A 82 17.36 -0.13 -25.65
N ALA A 83 18.21 -1.14 -25.72
CA ALA A 83 18.28 -2.12 -26.83
C ALA A 83 17.91 -3.55 -26.40
N GLU A 84 17.90 -3.85 -25.12
CA GLU A 84 17.72 -5.21 -24.62
C GLU A 84 16.57 -5.30 -23.63
N SER A 85 15.68 -6.25 -23.87
CA SER A 85 14.61 -6.61 -22.97
C SER A 85 14.43 -8.12 -22.90
N HIS A 86 13.87 -8.61 -21.83
CA HIS A 86 13.47 -10.01 -21.70
C HIS A 86 12.07 -10.12 -21.10
N ALA A 87 11.31 -11.09 -21.52
CA ALA A 87 9.99 -11.38 -20.98
C ALA A 87 10.11 -11.88 -19.54
N ILE A 88 9.13 -11.51 -18.71
CA ILE A 88 8.98 -12.02 -17.35
C ILE A 88 7.60 -12.64 -17.18
N GLU A 89 7.52 -13.63 -16.32
CA GLU A 89 6.26 -14.25 -15.92
C GLU A 89 5.91 -13.74 -14.51
N PRO A 90 4.80 -12.99 -14.36
CA PRO A 90 4.39 -12.49 -13.07
C PRO A 90 3.80 -13.59 -12.19
N ALA A 91 4.10 -13.54 -10.90
CA ALA A 91 3.43 -14.33 -9.87
C ALA A 91 2.77 -13.38 -8.86
N ILE A 92 1.49 -13.58 -8.61
CA ILE A 92 0.72 -12.79 -7.65
C ILE A 92 0.59 -13.61 -6.36
N LEU A 93 0.99 -13.02 -5.25
CA LEU A 93 0.99 -13.66 -3.93
C LEU A 93 0.18 -12.83 -2.95
N PRO A 94 -0.39 -13.44 -1.90
CA PRO A 94 -0.98 -12.71 -0.79
C PRO A 94 0.03 -11.71 -0.20
N CYS A 95 -0.49 -10.57 0.30
CA CYS A 95 0.36 -9.62 1.00
C CYS A 95 0.99 -10.28 2.24
N PRO A 96 2.31 -10.15 2.46
CA PRO A 96 2.94 -10.72 3.65
C PRO A 96 2.34 -10.13 4.93
N SER A 97 2.11 -10.97 5.94
CA SER A 97 1.68 -10.60 7.29
C SER A 97 2.75 -10.93 8.32
N PHE A 98 2.67 -10.32 9.50
CA PHE A 98 3.59 -10.64 10.60
C PHE A 98 3.35 -12.04 11.13
N ALA A 99 4.42 -12.77 11.42
CA ALA A 99 4.36 -14.14 11.89
C ALA A 99 3.47 -14.28 13.14
N GLY A 100 2.48 -15.15 13.08
CA GLY A 100 1.53 -15.39 14.16
C GLY A 100 0.39 -14.37 14.27
N CYS A 101 0.32 -13.40 13.35
CA CYS A 101 -0.78 -12.45 13.26
C CYS A 101 -1.79 -12.88 12.18
N ALA A 102 -3.05 -12.51 12.37
CA ALA A 102 -4.04 -12.61 11.31
C ALA A 102 -3.80 -11.52 10.25
N PRO A 103 -3.97 -11.82 8.96
CA PRO A 103 -3.80 -10.83 7.90
C PRO A 103 -4.77 -9.65 8.05
N VAL A 104 -4.29 -8.46 7.72
CA VAL A 104 -5.10 -7.23 7.65
C VAL A 104 -4.89 -6.58 6.29
N ALA A 105 -5.94 -6.58 5.48
CA ALA A 105 -5.91 -5.96 4.17
C ALA A 105 -6.35 -4.48 4.23
N ALA A 106 -5.59 -3.61 3.58
CA ALA A 106 -5.98 -2.20 3.45
C ALA A 106 -7.13 -2.07 2.46
N GLN A 107 -8.29 -1.64 2.95
CA GLN A 107 -9.42 -1.30 2.09
C GLN A 107 -9.32 0.17 1.69
N GLN A 108 -8.88 0.41 0.47
CA GLN A 108 -8.81 1.73 -0.16
C GLN A 108 -9.57 1.69 -1.49
N GLY A 109 -10.13 2.83 -1.87
CA GLY A 109 -10.84 2.93 -3.14
C GLY A 109 -11.26 4.36 -3.41
N ALA A 110 -11.76 4.58 -4.64
CA ALA A 110 -12.40 5.82 -5.02
C ALA A 110 -13.88 5.76 -4.62
N GLY A 111 -14.38 6.83 -3.99
CA GLY A 111 -15.79 7.01 -3.70
C GLY A 111 -16.42 7.99 -4.67
N MET A 112 -17.65 7.75 -5.08
CA MET A 112 -18.45 8.70 -5.86
C MET A 112 -19.39 9.45 -4.93
N ILE A 113 -19.36 10.78 -5.01
CA ILE A 113 -20.17 11.66 -4.16
C ILE A 113 -21.12 12.45 -5.04
N VAL A 114 -22.40 12.41 -4.72
CA VAL A 114 -23.40 13.29 -5.34
C VAL A 114 -23.38 14.63 -4.60
N THR A 115 -22.94 15.68 -5.30
CA THR A 115 -22.89 17.04 -4.74
C THR A 115 -24.27 17.72 -4.79
N LYS A 116 -24.40 18.82 -4.05
CA LYS A 116 -25.62 19.66 -4.11
C LYS A 116 -25.84 20.18 -5.52
N GLY A 117 -27.07 20.19 -5.96
CA GLY A 117 -27.50 20.65 -7.27
C GLY A 117 -29.02 20.77 -7.33
N THR A 118 -29.58 20.97 -8.53
CA THR A 118 -31.02 20.88 -8.73
C THR A 118 -31.50 19.44 -8.58
N ASP A 119 -32.77 19.24 -8.26
CA ASP A 119 -33.35 17.88 -8.14
C ASP A 119 -33.15 17.04 -9.41
N ALA A 120 -33.16 17.67 -10.59
CA ALA A 120 -32.92 16.97 -11.85
C ALA A 120 -31.49 16.49 -11.97
N GLN A 121 -30.50 17.32 -11.59
CA GLN A 121 -29.08 16.93 -11.58
C GLN A 121 -28.81 15.80 -10.57
N ILE A 122 -29.34 15.94 -9.36
CA ILE A 122 -29.20 14.90 -8.32
C ILE A 122 -29.79 13.56 -8.81
N ARG A 123 -31.02 13.59 -9.38
CA ARG A 123 -31.61 12.38 -9.96
C ARG A 123 -30.76 11.77 -11.07
N ALA A 124 -30.23 12.57 -11.99
CA ALA A 124 -29.37 12.09 -13.05
C ALA A 124 -28.09 11.42 -12.50
N CYS A 125 -27.44 12.02 -11.48
CA CYS A 125 -26.29 11.39 -10.82
C CYS A 125 -26.65 10.06 -10.15
N VAL A 126 -27.81 9.99 -9.48
CA VAL A 126 -28.27 8.74 -8.83
C VAL A 126 -28.55 7.65 -9.88
N GLU A 127 -29.19 7.98 -11.02
CA GLU A 127 -29.42 6.99 -12.09
C GLU A 127 -28.09 6.54 -12.73
N PHE A 128 -27.12 7.44 -12.90
CA PHE A 128 -25.78 7.04 -13.34
C PHE A 128 -25.11 6.06 -12.34
N LEU A 129 -25.17 6.34 -11.03
CA LEU A 129 -24.60 5.45 -10.01
C LEU A 129 -25.29 4.08 -9.98
N LYS A 130 -26.61 4.04 -10.14
CA LYS A 130 -27.36 2.77 -10.28
C LYS A 130 -26.93 1.98 -11.51
N TRP A 131 -26.74 2.64 -12.63
CA TRP A 131 -26.23 2.03 -13.86
C TRP A 131 -24.80 1.53 -13.68
N PHE A 132 -23.91 2.34 -13.09
CA PHE A 132 -22.50 2.01 -12.88
C PHE A 132 -22.31 0.79 -11.94
N THR A 133 -23.20 0.63 -10.96
CA THR A 133 -23.13 -0.48 -9.99
C THR A 133 -23.91 -1.73 -10.43
N GLN A 134 -24.53 -1.74 -11.61
CA GLN A 134 -25.07 -2.97 -12.20
C GLN A 134 -23.93 -3.97 -12.45
N PRO A 135 -24.15 -5.28 -12.22
CA PRO A 135 -23.06 -6.26 -12.27
C PRO A 135 -22.23 -6.19 -13.56
N GLU A 136 -22.87 -6.14 -14.70
CA GLU A 136 -22.20 -6.11 -16.01
C GLU A 136 -21.28 -4.89 -16.19
N ASN A 137 -21.74 -3.69 -15.79
CA ASN A 137 -20.96 -2.46 -15.90
C ASN A 137 -19.84 -2.40 -14.86
N ASN A 138 -20.13 -2.89 -13.66
CA ASN A 138 -19.19 -2.90 -12.56
C ASN A 138 -18.06 -3.92 -12.79
N ILE A 139 -18.37 -5.11 -13.31
CA ILE A 139 -17.36 -6.11 -13.72
C ILE A 139 -16.48 -5.53 -14.83
N ALA A 140 -17.07 -4.91 -15.86
CA ALA A 140 -16.31 -4.30 -16.94
C ALA A 140 -15.33 -3.23 -16.43
N PHE A 141 -15.76 -2.38 -15.49
CA PHE A 141 -14.88 -1.41 -14.84
C PHE A 141 -13.77 -2.09 -14.03
N SER A 142 -14.09 -3.09 -13.22
CA SER A 142 -13.14 -3.80 -12.35
C SER A 142 -12.06 -4.51 -13.15
N VAL A 143 -12.41 -5.26 -14.17
CA VAL A 143 -11.46 -5.97 -15.04
C VAL A 143 -10.47 -5.01 -15.71
N ASN A 144 -10.95 -3.84 -16.17
CA ASN A 144 -10.10 -2.88 -16.87
C ASN A 144 -9.26 -1.98 -15.95
N SER A 145 -9.62 -1.87 -14.68
CA SER A 145 -8.97 -0.93 -13.74
C SER A 145 -8.21 -1.61 -12.59
N GLY A 146 -8.44 -2.92 -12.36
CA GLY A 146 -7.91 -3.63 -11.20
C GLY A 146 -8.61 -3.27 -9.88
N TYR A 147 -9.66 -2.43 -9.89
CA TYR A 147 -10.53 -2.23 -8.74
C TYR A 147 -11.43 -3.43 -8.51
N LEU A 148 -11.84 -3.66 -7.28
CA LEU A 148 -12.78 -4.74 -6.98
C LEU A 148 -14.22 -4.30 -7.26
N PRO A 149 -15.09 -5.26 -7.66
CA PRO A 149 -16.52 -4.99 -7.77
C PRO A 149 -17.12 -4.58 -6.42
N VAL A 150 -18.12 -3.69 -6.46
CA VAL A 150 -18.73 -3.11 -5.25
C VAL A 150 -19.99 -3.84 -4.77
N THR A 151 -20.44 -4.87 -5.48
CA THR A 151 -21.59 -5.68 -5.09
C THR A 151 -21.22 -7.16 -5.08
N HIS A 152 -21.80 -7.94 -4.16
CA HIS A 152 -21.58 -9.39 -4.11
C HIS A 152 -21.94 -10.10 -5.43
N ALA A 153 -22.97 -9.62 -6.13
CA ALA A 153 -23.36 -10.17 -7.42
C ALA A 153 -22.29 -9.99 -8.51
N ALA A 154 -21.56 -8.88 -8.47
CA ALA A 154 -20.46 -8.60 -9.38
C ALA A 154 -19.12 -9.18 -8.90
N ALA A 155 -18.95 -9.40 -7.59
CA ALA A 155 -17.73 -9.96 -6.98
C ALA A 155 -17.65 -11.50 -7.10
N SER A 156 -18.63 -12.15 -7.70
CA SER A 156 -18.61 -13.61 -7.90
C SER A 156 -17.65 -13.99 -9.02
N PRO A 157 -16.71 -14.93 -8.81
CA PRO A 157 -15.85 -15.46 -9.88
C PRO A 157 -16.65 -15.95 -11.09
N ASP A 158 -17.80 -16.63 -10.86
CA ASP A 158 -18.68 -17.10 -11.93
C ASP A 158 -19.25 -15.95 -12.76
N ALA A 159 -19.64 -14.84 -12.11
CA ALA A 159 -20.16 -13.66 -12.81
C ALA A 159 -19.09 -12.96 -13.64
N ILE A 160 -17.86 -12.88 -13.12
CA ILE A 160 -16.71 -12.33 -13.82
C ILE A 160 -16.40 -13.20 -15.06
N GLN A 161 -16.35 -14.50 -14.90
CA GLN A 161 -16.11 -15.43 -16.02
C GLN A 161 -17.27 -15.38 -17.06
N ALA A 162 -18.51 -15.33 -16.61
CA ALA A 162 -19.68 -15.23 -17.47
C ALA A 162 -19.79 -13.90 -18.24
N SER A 163 -19.06 -12.88 -17.84
CA SER A 163 -19.05 -11.57 -18.52
C SER A 163 -18.50 -11.64 -19.95
N GLY A 164 -17.71 -12.68 -20.28
CA GLY A 164 -17.07 -12.84 -21.57
C GLY A 164 -15.95 -11.85 -21.87
N LEU A 165 -15.51 -11.08 -20.85
CA LEU A 165 -14.37 -10.17 -20.98
C LEU A 165 -13.05 -10.97 -21.05
N GLU A 166 -12.11 -10.48 -21.84
CA GLU A 166 -10.76 -11.06 -21.88
C GLU A 166 -10.02 -10.71 -20.59
N LEU A 167 -9.67 -11.74 -19.82
CA LEU A 167 -8.87 -11.64 -18.61
C LEU A 167 -7.46 -12.10 -18.92
N THR A 168 -6.47 -11.31 -18.54
CA THR A 168 -5.10 -11.81 -18.47
C THR A 168 -4.94 -12.67 -17.21
N ASP A 169 -3.98 -13.60 -17.22
CA ASP A 169 -3.68 -14.44 -16.05
C ASP A 169 -3.37 -13.58 -14.81
N THR A 170 -2.67 -12.46 -14.99
CA THR A 170 -2.36 -11.50 -13.92
C THR A 170 -3.63 -10.89 -13.33
N ILE A 171 -4.56 -10.42 -14.15
CA ILE A 171 -5.84 -9.85 -13.69
C ILE A 171 -6.68 -10.90 -12.96
N THR A 172 -6.75 -12.12 -13.49
CA THR A 172 -7.46 -13.23 -12.85
C THR A 172 -6.88 -13.50 -11.46
N GLN A 173 -5.57 -13.71 -11.35
CA GLN A 173 -4.90 -13.97 -10.06
C GLN A 173 -5.10 -12.82 -9.05
N VAL A 174 -5.02 -11.57 -9.50
CA VAL A 174 -5.24 -10.40 -8.62
C VAL A 174 -6.68 -10.33 -8.12
N LEU A 175 -7.66 -10.58 -8.99
CA LEU A 175 -9.07 -10.58 -8.60
C LEU A 175 -9.35 -11.71 -7.60
N ASP A 176 -8.91 -12.93 -7.89
CA ASP A 176 -9.12 -14.09 -7.02
C ASP A 176 -8.52 -13.86 -5.63
N LEU A 177 -7.25 -13.45 -5.53
CA LEU A 177 -6.59 -13.17 -4.26
C LEU A 177 -7.22 -11.99 -3.51
N SER A 178 -7.65 -10.95 -4.24
CA SER A 178 -8.24 -9.78 -3.59
C SER A 178 -9.66 -10.04 -3.10
N LEU A 179 -10.44 -10.86 -3.82
CA LEU A 179 -11.78 -11.27 -3.38
C LEU A 179 -11.68 -12.22 -2.18
N ASP A 180 -10.72 -13.14 -2.19
CA ASP A 180 -10.43 -14.02 -1.04
C ASP A 180 -10.06 -13.19 0.20
N ALA A 181 -9.18 -12.19 0.05
CA ALA A 181 -8.82 -11.29 1.15
C ALA A 181 -10.02 -10.48 1.68
N VAL A 182 -10.93 -10.04 0.80
CA VAL A 182 -12.16 -9.33 1.24
C VAL A 182 -13.10 -10.25 2.00
N GLU A 183 -13.12 -11.54 1.69
CA GLU A 183 -13.99 -12.52 2.35
C GLU A 183 -13.41 -13.03 3.68
N HIS A 184 -12.09 -13.18 3.79
CA HIS A 184 -11.45 -13.90 4.90
C HIS A 184 -10.56 -13.02 5.80
N ASP A 185 -10.01 -11.91 5.28
CA ASP A 185 -9.10 -11.05 6.04
C ASP A 185 -9.85 -9.96 6.82
N ALA A 186 -9.21 -9.44 7.85
CA ALA A 186 -9.67 -8.20 8.47
C ALA A 186 -9.42 -7.02 7.53
N LEU A 187 -10.46 -6.25 7.23
CA LEU A 187 -10.33 -5.06 6.39
C LEU A 187 -10.06 -3.83 7.24
N TYR A 188 -9.03 -3.08 6.89
CA TYR A 188 -8.67 -1.84 7.57
C TYR A 188 -8.92 -0.63 6.68
N THR A 189 -9.74 0.29 7.19
CA THR A 189 -9.95 1.62 6.63
C THR A 189 -9.65 2.66 7.70
N THR A 190 -8.93 3.73 7.34
CA THR A 190 -8.59 4.80 8.29
C THR A 190 -9.82 5.58 8.71
N HIS A 191 -10.01 5.77 10.02
CA HIS A 191 -11.07 6.61 10.54
C HIS A 191 -10.80 8.09 10.23
N ALA A 192 -11.89 8.85 10.04
CA ALA A 192 -11.79 10.28 9.75
C ALA A 192 -11.66 11.09 11.05
N PHE A 193 -10.68 11.99 11.10
CA PHE A 193 -10.51 13.01 12.14
C PHE A 193 -9.90 14.27 11.52
N PRO A 194 -9.98 15.44 12.19
CA PRO A 194 -9.34 16.65 11.70
C PRO A 194 -7.86 16.41 11.41
N GLU A 195 -7.39 16.88 10.25
CA GLU A 195 -6.00 16.69 9.79
C GLU A 195 -5.52 15.23 9.64
N GLY A 196 -6.44 14.25 9.67
CA GLY A 196 -6.09 12.83 9.60
C GLY A 196 -5.27 12.43 8.36
N SER A 197 -5.47 13.11 7.22
CA SER A 197 -4.62 12.91 6.03
C SER A 197 -3.19 13.38 6.29
N THR A 198 -3.02 14.54 6.92
CA THR A 198 -1.71 15.11 7.26
C THR A 198 -0.98 14.24 8.28
N ALA A 199 -1.66 13.80 9.33
CA ALA A 199 -1.09 12.91 10.34
C ALA A 199 -0.56 11.59 9.73
N ARG A 200 -1.33 10.98 8.82
CA ARG A 200 -0.89 9.76 8.10
C ARG A 200 0.31 10.02 7.21
N THR A 201 0.32 11.15 6.50
CA THR A 201 1.45 11.56 5.67
C THR A 201 2.69 11.82 6.52
N THR A 202 2.54 12.48 7.68
CA THR A 202 3.64 12.70 8.63
C THR A 202 4.25 11.38 9.08
N LEU A 203 3.44 10.39 9.48
CA LEU A 203 3.94 9.06 9.86
C LEU A 203 4.64 8.34 8.70
N GLN A 204 4.05 8.38 7.52
CA GLN A 204 4.63 7.75 6.33
C GLN A 204 5.99 8.38 6.00
N ASN A 205 6.04 9.71 5.90
CA ASN A 205 7.25 10.42 5.52
C ASN A 205 8.34 10.27 6.58
N ALA A 206 8.02 10.31 7.87
CA ALA A 206 9.00 10.12 8.93
C ALA A 206 9.82 8.82 8.77
N MET A 207 9.20 7.73 8.30
CA MET A 207 9.91 6.47 8.06
C MET A 207 10.61 6.44 6.70
N THR A 208 9.94 6.89 5.64
CA THR A 208 10.48 6.82 4.27
C THR A 208 11.60 7.81 4.07
N ASP A 209 11.45 9.07 4.53
CA ASP A 209 12.45 10.10 4.36
C ASP A 209 13.75 9.76 5.13
N ALA A 210 13.62 9.22 6.36
CA ALA A 210 14.78 8.72 7.11
C ALA A 210 15.47 7.57 6.34
N ALA A 211 14.71 6.57 5.88
CA ALA A 211 15.28 5.44 5.17
C ALA A 211 15.99 5.84 3.87
N GLU A 212 15.42 6.79 3.11
CA GLU A 212 16.00 7.26 1.85
C GLU A 212 17.26 8.10 2.08
N ALA A 213 17.22 9.03 3.04
CA ALA A 213 18.36 9.88 3.37
C ALA A 213 19.56 9.06 3.88
N ASP A 214 19.30 8.16 4.82
CA ASP A 214 20.34 7.35 5.43
C ASP A 214 20.93 6.32 4.44
N ARG A 215 20.07 5.74 3.58
CA ARG A 215 20.53 4.84 2.53
C ARG A 215 21.42 5.57 1.51
N ALA A 216 21.17 6.83 1.23
CA ALA A 216 22.04 7.63 0.37
C ALA A 216 23.45 7.75 0.98
N ILE A 217 23.56 8.01 2.28
CA ILE A 217 24.84 8.07 3.02
C ILE A 217 25.52 6.69 2.99
N VAL A 218 24.79 5.62 3.22
CA VAL A 218 25.35 4.25 3.14
C VAL A 218 25.93 3.98 1.76
N LYS A 219 25.22 4.35 0.68
CA LYS A 219 25.73 4.20 -0.70
C LYS A 219 27.02 4.97 -0.94
N GLU A 220 27.14 6.20 -0.43
CA GLU A 220 28.37 7.02 -0.52
C GLU A 220 29.53 6.35 0.21
N ARG A 221 29.31 5.80 1.41
CA ARG A 221 30.33 5.10 2.20
C ARG A 221 30.81 3.81 1.51
N LEU A 222 29.85 3.02 0.97
CA LEU A 222 30.19 1.84 0.17
C LEU A 222 31.03 2.19 -1.06
N ALA A 223 30.67 3.26 -1.77
CA ALA A 223 31.43 3.75 -2.92
C ALA A 223 32.83 4.27 -2.53
N ALA A 224 33.02 4.75 -1.29
CA ALA A 224 34.30 5.12 -0.72
C ALA A 224 35.14 3.93 -0.22
N GLY A 225 34.62 2.69 -0.35
CA GLY A 225 35.34 1.46 -0.02
C GLY A 225 35.14 0.92 1.39
N GLN A 226 34.18 1.46 2.15
CA GLN A 226 33.80 0.86 3.43
C GLN A 226 33.08 -0.47 3.21
N THR A 227 33.18 -1.36 4.20
CA THR A 227 32.35 -2.58 4.22
C THR A 227 30.88 -2.22 4.50
N ALA A 228 29.97 -3.12 4.16
CA ALA A 228 28.53 -2.92 4.47
C ALA A 228 28.30 -2.72 5.97
N GLU A 229 28.96 -3.54 6.82
CA GLU A 229 28.86 -3.45 8.27
C GLU A 229 29.31 -2.07 8.79
N GLU A 230 30.44 -1.54 8.30
CA GLU A 230 30.92 -0.21 8.69
C GLU A 230 30.02 0.93 8.19
N ALA A 231 29.51 0.80 6.96
CA ALA A 231 28.68 1.83 6.34
C ALA A 231 27.30 1.98 6.99
N GLU A 232 26.75 0.87 7.49
CA GLU A 232 25.41 0.76 8.05
C GLU A 232 25.36 0.95 9.57
N ALA A 233 26.49 0.76 10.27
CA ALA A 233 26.57 0.57 11.73
C ALA A 233 25.83 1.63 12.55
N GLU A 234 25.99 2.92 12.22
CA GLU A 234 25.36 4.01 13.00
C GLU A 234 23.83 4.02 12.90
N PHE A 235 23.28 3.59 11.75
CA PHE A 235 21.85 3.61 11.45
C PHE A 235 21.08 2.42 12.05
N LEU A 236 21.79 1.37 12.45
CA LEU A 236 21.23 0.13 12.96
C LEU A 236 21.30 -0.01 14.47
N THR A 237 21.58 1.11 15.20
CA THR A 237 21.64 1.13 16.65
C THR A 237 20.27 1.34 17.30
N ASP A 238 20.12 0.89 18.55
CA ASP A 238 18.90 1.17 19.32
C ASP A 238 18.75 2.67 19.61
N GLU A 239 19.86 3.38 19.81
CA GLU A 239 19.86 4.82 20.03
C GLU A 239 19.31 5.58 18.81
N TYR A 240 19.67 5.15 17.60
CA TYR A 240 19.18 5.77 16.37
C TYR A 240 17.65 5.57 16.22
N PHE A 241 17.16 4.35 16.46
CA PHE A 241 15.75 4.07 16.51
C PHE A 241 15.04 4.91 17.57
N ASP A 242 15.60 5.02 18.78
CA ASP A 242 14.99 5.76 19.87
C ASP A 242 14.85 7.26 19.55
N GLN A 243 15.84 7.85 18.93
CA GLN A 243 15.79 9.26 18.49
C GLN A 243 14.69 9.46 17.43
N TRP A 244 14.64 8.59 16.44
CA TRP A 244 13.59 8.62 15.42
C TRP A 244 12.20 8.41 16.03
N TYR A 245 12.06 7.46 16.93
CA TYR A 245 10.81 7.14 17.60
C TYR A 245 10.27 8.34 18.39
N GLU A 246 11.08 8.95 19.24
CA GLU A 246 10.66 10.07 20.07
C GLU A 246 10.32 11.31 19.22
N SER A 247 11.12 11.62 18.20
CA SER A 247 10.85 12.74 17.30
C SER A 247 9.56 12.54 16.49
N THR A 248 9.34 11.33 15.99
CA THR A 248 8.13 10.98 15.23
C THR A 248 6.89 11.02 16.12
N LYS A 249 6.98 10.44 17.33
CA LYS A 249 5.91 10.50 18.32
C LYS A 249 5.50 11.92 18.64
N ALA A 250 6.47 12.79 18.95
CA ALA A 250 6.22 14.20 19.25
C ALA A 250 5.54 14.94 18.08
N ALA A 251 5.95 14.64 16.83
CA ALA A 251 5.31 15.21 15.64
C ALA A 251 3.86 14.75 15.47
N LEU A 252 3.55 13.50 15.82
CA LEU A 252 2.20 12.93 15.72
C LEU A 252 1.28 13.38 16.86
N GLU A 253 1.81 13.61 18.06
CA GLU A 253 1.06 14.16 19.21
C GLU A 253 0.46 15.53 18.92
N ALA A 254 1.02 16.30 18.00
CA ALA A 254 0.46 17.58 17.56
C ALA A 254 -0.94 17.46 16.91
N TYR A 255 -1.33 16.28 16.46
CA TYR A 255 -2.64 15.98 15.86
C TYR A 255 -3.62 15.36 16.86
N ALA A 256 -3.20 15.03 18.07
CA ALA A 256 -4.06 14.50 19.11
C ALA A 256 -4.93 15.62 19.70
N GLY A 257 -6.23 15.36 19.86
CA GLY A 257 -7.21 16.33 20.40
C GLY A 257 -7.60 16.06 21.83
#